data_365aa5dea9db12d5350e87a78cf81d93
#
_entry.id   365aa5dea9db12d5350e87a78cf81d93
#
_cell.length_a   1.000
_cell.length_b   1.000
_cell.length_c   1.000
_cell.angle_alpha   90.00
_cell.angle_beta   90.00
_cell.angle_gamma   90.00
#
_symmetry.space_group_name_H-M   'P 1'
#
loop_
_entity.id
_entity.type
_entity.pdbx_description
1 polymer ?
#
loop_
_entity_poly.entity_id
_entity_poly.type
_entity_poly.pdbx_seq_one_letter_code
_entity_poly.pdbx_strand_id
1 'polypeptide(L)'
;MKKASRVLFVAVAAVALSTLSFSGLHAQQQDPAIRVGPDDIGGTVTSVHGREAGVWVIAQTTDLPTKYTKIVVTDDQGRYLVPDLPKATYTVWVRGYGLVDSPKVRTRPGRLLNLRAVVAPDAAAAAQYYPAQYWYAMLQMPAKNEFPGTGPTGNGIMPSIKSQGQWMDLVKTDGCYTCHQLGNKATRTIPSNLGAVSSASGQFKSSSAALWNRRIESGQAAGIMTRNIGLLGPRALQNFGDWTDRIARGALPFAKPRRPQGIERNVVITEWDWATASTYLHDEISTDKRNPRLNAYGKIYGSPEESTDYVPILDPKRNTATFVKAQVLDPNTPSFGGTSLEKPMQPSPYWGMQRIWSSQTTIHNPMFDEQGRLWLTARIRPAENPAFCKDGSIPASQVVPLQTS
;
A
#
# COMPACT_ATOMS: atom_id res chain seq x y z
N MET A 1 29.62 -68.59 -50.32
CA MET A 1 29.53 -67.14 -50.09
C MET A 1 28.21 -66.46 -50.55
N LYS A 2 27.05 -67.15 -50.53
CA LYS A 2 25.76 -66.59 -50.99
C LYS A 2 24.63 -66.63 -49.95
N LYS A 3 24.95 -67.00 -48.69
CA LYS A 3 23.92 -67.00 -47.59
C LYS A 3 24.05 -65.90 -46.58
N ALA A 4 25.16 -65.15 -46.55
CA ALA A 4 25.35 -64.02 -45.59
C ALA A 4 24.73 -62.71 -46.04
N SER A 5 24.51 -62.55 -47.37
CA SER A 5 23.93 -61.28 -47.94
C SER A 5 22.45 -61.17 -47.79
N ARG A 6 21.68 -62.24 -47.54
CA ARG A 6 20.20 -62.19 -47.39
C ARG A 6 19.75 -61.88 -45.97
N VAL A 7 20.55 -62.12 -44.97
CA VAL A 7 20.21 -61.83 -43.57
C VAL A 7 20.43 -60.33 -43.23
N LEU A 8 21.39 -59.70 -43.91
CA LEU A 8 21.66 -58.27 -43.73
C LEU A 8 20.57 -57.35 -44.25
N PHE A 9 19.90 -57.74 -45.34
CA PHE A 9 18.81 -56.92 -45.93
C PHE A 9 17.51 -56.98 -45.12
N VAL A 10 17.22 -58.07 -44.43
CA VAL A 10 16.02 -58.19 -43.57
C VAL A 10 16.22 -57.45 -42.26
N ALA A 11 17.41 -57.37 -41.72
CA ALA A 11 17.72 -56.63 -40.52
C ALA A 11 17.66 -55.09 -40.73
N VAL A 12 18.07 -54.58 -41.90
CA VAL A 12 18.00 -53.14 -42.23
C VAL A 12 16.56 -52.69 -42.50
N ALA A 13 15.71 -53.56 -43.11
CA ALA A 13 14.30 -53.23 -43.30
C ALA A 13 13.49 -53.21 -41.99
N ALA A 14 13.84 -54.04 -40.98
CA ALA A 14 13.18 -54.05 -39.67
C ALA A 14 13.56 -52.87 -38.81
N VAL A 15 14.79 -52.32 -38.90
CA VAL A 15 15.22 -51.10 -38.20
C VAL A 15 14.62 -49.85 -38.86
N ALA A 16 14.44 -49.82 -40.16
CA ALA A 16 13.80 -48.68 -40.85
C ALA A 16 12.28 -48.57 -40.58
N LEU A 17 11.56 -49.70 -40.31
CA LEU A 17 10.17 -49.69 -39.92
C LEU A 17 9.94 -49.32 -38.43
N SER A 18 10.92 -49.54 -37.55
CA SER A 18 10.79 -49.17 -36.14
C SER A 18 11.06 -47.67 -35.83
N THR A 19 11.66 -46.91 -36.75
CA THR A 19 11.92 -45.49 -36.59
C THR A 19 10.78 -44.59 -37.10
N LEU A 20 9.80 -45.15 -37.82
CA LEU A 20 8.67 -44.40 -38.34
C LEU A 20 7.41 -44.41 -37.45
N SER A 21 7.44 -45.11 -36.33
CA SER A 21 6.28 -45.25 -35.43
C SER A 21 6.34 -44.38 -34.15
N PHE A 22 7.34 -43.53 -34.02
CA PHE A 22 7.46 -42.63 -32.85
C PHE A 22 7.17 -41.15 -33.15
N SER A 23 6.66 -40.82 -34.33
CA SER A 23 6.26 -39.48 -34.67
C SER A 23 4.73 -39.34 -34.55
N GLY A 24 4.22 -39.09 -33.33
CA GLY A 24 2.83 -38.73 -33.27
C GLY A 24 1.99 -39.15 -32.09
N LEU A 25 2.57 -39.28 -30.91
CA LEU A 25 1.77 -39.25 -29.68
C LEU A 25 2.29 -38.15 -28.76
N HIS A 26 2.24 -36.93 -29.22
CA HIS A 26 1.99 -35.84 -28.29
C HIS A 26 0.54 -36.06 -27.83
N ALA A 27 0.36 -36.81 -26.75
CA ALA A 27 -0.88 -36.78 -26.01
C ALA A 27 -1.12 -35.30 -25.73
N GLN A 28 -2.13 -34.73 -26.33
CA GLN A 28 -2.69 -33.46 -25.88
C GLN A 28 -3.02 -33.73 -24.42
N GLN A 29 -2.13 -33.31 -23.54
CA GLN A 29 -2.38 -33.30 -22.12
C GLN A 29 -3.60 -32.41 -21.96
N GLN A 30 -4.78 -33.00 -21.83
CA GLN A 30 -6.00 -32.28 -21.60
C GLN A 30 -5.74 -31.46 -20.34
N ASP A 31 -5.73 -30.15 -20.51
CA ASP A 31 -5.58 -29.18 -19.43
C ASP A 31 -6.61 -29.54 -18.34
N PRO A 32 -6.21 -29.91 -17.13
CA PRO A 32 -7.15 -30.35 -16.12
C PRO A 32 -8.18 -29.24 -15.91
N ALA A 33 -9.45 -29.60 -16.10
CA ALA A 33 -10.55 -28.66 -15.97
C ALA A 33 -10.53 -28.01 -14.58
N ILE A 34 -10.71 -26.69 -14.51
CA ILE A 34 -10.84 -25.96 -13.25
C ILE A 34 -12.12 -26.46 -12.55
N ARG A 35 -11.96 -27.03 -11.36
CA ARG A 35 -13.10 -27.39 -10.51
C ARG A 35 -13.53 -26.16 -9.72
N VAL A 36 -14.74 -25.67 -9.96
CA VAL A 36 -15.33 -24.53 -9.27
C VAL A 36 -16.34 -25.06 -8.26
N GLY A 37 -16.06 -24.85 -6.99
CA GLY A 37 -16.98 -25.17 -5.89
C GLY A 37 -18.15 -24.18 -5.79
N PRO A 38 -19.14 -24.44 -4.92
CA PRO A 38 -20.32 -23.60 -4.77
C PRO A 38 -20.02 -22.17 -4.28
N ASP A 39 -18.90 -22.01 -3.57
CA ASP A 39 -18.46 -20.73 -2.99
C ASP A 39 -17.25 -20.15 -3.74
N ASP A 40 -16.93 -20.65 -4.94
CA ASP A 40 -15.78 -20.23 -5.73
C ASP A 40 -16.20 -19.52 -7.02
N ILE A 41 -15.31 -18.71 -7.56
CA ILE A 41 -15.37 -18.22 -8.96
C ILE A 41 -14.07 -18.64 -9.63
N GLY A 42 -14.16 -19.42 -10.69
CA GLY A 42 -12.98 -19.91 -11.42
C GLY A 42 -13.11 -19.72 -12.92
N GLY A 43 -12.00 -19.82 -13.64
CA GLY A 43 -11.99 -19.68 -15.07
C GLY A 43 -10.61 -19.42 -15.66
N THR A 44 -10.58 -18.99 -16.91
CA THR A 44 -9.36 -18.63 -17.61
C THR A 44 -9.34 -17.16 -17.99
N VAL A 45 -8.14 -16.59 -18.02
CA VAL A 45 -7.88 -15.23 -18.52
C VAL A 45 -7.14 -15.33 -19.85
N THR A 46 -7.65 -14.67 -20.87
CA THR A 46 -7.03 -14.58 -22.20
C THR A 46 -6.96 -13.14 -22.67
N SER A 47 -6.01 -12.83 -23.55
CA SER A 47 -5.93 -11.57 -24.29
C SER A 47 -5.79 -11.83 -25.79
N VAL A 48 -5.41 -10.83 -26.55
CA VAL A 48 -5.02 -10.96 -27.95
C VAL A 48 -3.71 -11.75 -28.13
N HIS A 49 -2.94 -11.92 -27.07
CA HIS A 49 -1.68 -12.69 -27.07
C HIS A 49 -1.87 -14.15 -26.60
N GLY A 50 -3.10 -14.56 -26.30
CA GLY A 50 -3.39 -15.90 -25.77
C GLY A 50 -3.69 -15.88 -24.27
N ARG A 51 -3.27 -16.93 -23.57
CA ARG A 51 -3.48 -17.10 -22.14
C ARG A 51 -2.59 -16.14 -21.32
N GLU A 52 -3.16 -15.50 -20.32
CA GLU A 52 -2.51 -14.49 -19.51
C GLU A 52 -2.06 -15.05 -18.15
N ALA A 53 -0.77 -15.37 -18.04
CA ALA A 53 -0.15 -15.85 -16.84
C ALA A 53 0.31 -14.70 -15.92
N GLY A 54 0.23 -14.88 -14.58
CA GLY A 54 0.71 -13.92 -13.60
C GLY A 54 -0.05 -12.60 -13.62
N VAL A 55 -1.36 -12.64 -13.88
CA VAL A 55 -2.24 -11.49 -13.79
C VAL A 55 -3.22 -11.65 -12.63
N TRP A 56 -3.66 -10.55 -12.05
CA TRP A 56 -4.59 -10.54 -10.94
C TRP A 56 -6.02 -10.63 -11.43
N VAL A 57 -6.80 -11.53 -10.84
CA VAL A 57 -8.25 -11.55 -10.94
C VAL A 57 -8.80 -11.03 -9.64
N ILE A 58 -9.56 -9.96 -9.71
CA ILE A 58 -10.07 -9.19 -8.58
C ILE A 58 -11.59 -9.39 -8.53
N ALA A 59 -12.09 -9.92 -7.41
CA ALA A 59 -13.50 -10.09 -7.13
C ALA A 59 -13.90 -9.18 -5.97
N GLN A 60 -14.75 -8.19 -6.22
CA GLN A 60 -15.14 -7.17 -5.25
C GLN A 60 -16.66 -7.13 -5.10
N THR A 61 -17.13 -6.91 -3.85
CA THR A 61 -18.54 -6.71 -3.55
C THR A 61 -18.76 -5.63 -2.50
N THR A 62 -19.91 -4.98 -2.57
CA THR A 62 -20.46 -4.07 -1.55
C THR A 62 -21.75 -4.61 -0.94
N ASP A 63 -22.14 -5.85 -1.25
CA ASP A 63 -23.34 -6.48 -0.74
C ASP A 63 -23.16 -7.04 0.69
N LEU A 64 -21.91 -7.03 1.20
CA LEU A 64 -21.59 -7.42 2.58
C LEU A 64 -21.60 -6.19 3.51
N PRO A 65 -21.66 -6.40 4.84
CA PRO A 65 -21.64 -5.30 5.80
C PRO A 65 -20.43 -4.37 5.70
N THR A 66 -19.30 -4.87 5.19
CA THR A 66 -18.15 -4.06 4.80
C THR A 66 -17.75 -4.40 3.37
N LYS A 67 -17.25 -3.43 2.63
CA LYS A 67 -16.73 -3.66 1.29
C LYS A 67 -15.63 -4.72 1.33
N TYR A 68 -15.75 -5.70 0.47
CA TYR A 68 -14.92 -6.89 0.45
C TYR A 68 -14.30 -7.08 -0.93
N THR A 69 -13.02 -7.40 -0.94
CA THR A 69 -12.29 -7.72 -2.17
C THR A 69 -11.43 -8.96 -1.96
N LYS A 70 -11.49 -9.91 -2.89
CA LYS A 70 -10.57 -11.05 -2.93
C LYS A 70 -9.81 -11.06 -4.25
N ILE A 71 -8.51 -11.30 -4.18
CA ILE A 71 -7.60 -11.22 -5.33
C ILE A 71 -6.78 -12.49 -5.40
N VAL A 72 -6.69 -13.06 -6.60
CA VAL A 72 -5.84 -14.21 -6.91
C VAL A 72 -5.00 -13.92 -8.14
N VAL A 73 -3.99 -14.75 -8.38
CA VAL A 73 -3.08 -14.65 -9.53
C VAL A 73 -3.31 -15.85 -10.46
N THR A 74 -3.30 -15.62 -11.76
CA THR A 74 -3.42 -16.71 -12.76
C THR A 74 -2.15 -17.56 -12.82
N ASP A 75 -2.31 -18.86 -13.05
CA ASP A 75 -1.23 -19.81 -13.29
C ASP A 75 -0.59 -19.66 -14.68
N ASP A 76 0.33 -20.57 -15.04
CA ASP A 76 1.02 -20.56 -16.34
C ASP A 76 0.07 -20.77 -17.54
N GLN A 77 -1.07 -21.39 -17.30
CA GLN A 77 -2.11 -21.63 -18.30
C GLN A 77 -3.19 -20.54 -18.30
N GLY A 78 -2.98 -19.44 -17.55
CA GLY A 78 -3.96 -18.36 -17.41
C GLY A 78 -5.19 -18.77 -16.61
N ARG A 79 -5.16 -19.88 -15.84
CA ARG A 79 -6.27 -20.37 -15.03
C ARG A 79 -6.27 -19.66 -13.66
N TYR A 80 -7.44 -19.50 -13.08
CA TYR A 80 -7.59 -18.92 -11.75
C TYR A 80 -8.74 -19.55 -10.98
N LEU A 81 -8.64 -19.49 -9.67
CA LEU A 81 -9.72 -19.80 -8.74
C LEU A 81 -9.72 -18.75 -7.63
N VAL A 82 -10.83 -18.04 -7.47
CA VAL A 82 -11.10 -17.19 -6.30
C VAL A 82 -11.89 -18.02 -5.31
N PRO A 83 -11.26 -18.55 -4.25
CA PRO A 83 -11.90 -19.51 -3.36
C PRO A 83 -12.68 -18.85 -2.23
N ASP A 84 -13.57 -19.62 -1.60
CA ASP A 84 -14.23 -19.31 -0.32
C ASP A 84 -14.85 -17.90 -0.30
N LEU A 85 -15.65 -17.59 -1.28
CA LEU A 85 -16.34 -16.30 -1.37
C LEU A 85 -17.65 -16.32 -0.57
N PRO A 86 -17.90 -15.33 0.28
CA PRO A 86 -19.22 -15.11 0.87
C PRO A 86 -20.32 -15.01 -0.20
N LYS A 87 -21.54 -15.42 0.15
CA LYS A 87 -22.70 -15.33 -0.76
C LYS A 87 -23.05 -13.86 -1.03
N ALA A 88 -22.66 -13.37 -2.18
CA ALA A 88 -22.88 -12.00 -2.65
C ALA A 88 -22.83 -11.94 -4.17
N THR A 89 -23.14 -10.80 -4.76
CA THR A 89 -22.88 -10.51 -6.16
C THR A 89 -21.55 -9.79 -6.27
N TYR A 90 -20.62 -10.36 -7.03
CA TYR A 90 -19.28 -9.82 -7.21
C TYR A 90 -19.14 -9.12 -8.56
N THR A 91 -18.41 -8.02 -8.54
CA THR A 91 -17.83 -7.40 -9.74
C THR A 91 -16.44 -7.96 -9.92
N VAL A 92 -16.17 -8.61 -11.04
CA VAL A 92 -14.89 -9.29 -11.31
C VAL A 92 -14.22 -8.69 -12.52
N TRP A 93 -12.91 -8.45 -12.44
CA TRP A 93 -12.08 -7.95 -13.54
C TRP A 93 -10.63 -8.42 -13.43
N VAL A 94 -9.89 -8.19 -14.51
CA VAL A 94 -8.47 -8.54 -14.59
C VAL A 94 -7.63 -7.27 -14.55
N ARG A 95 -6.50 -7.36 -13.85
CA ARG A 95 -5.42 -6.36 -13.79
C ARG A 95 -4.08 -7.05 -13.92
N GLY A 96 -3.10 -6.43 -14.54
CA GLY A 96 -1.75 -6.99 -14.62
C GLY A 96 -0.75 -6.02 -15.22
N TYR A 97 0.53 -6.28 -15.02
CA TYR A 97 1.56 -5.47 -15.65
C TYR A 97 1.56 -5.67 -17.16
N GLY A 98 1.55 -4.57 -17.89
CA GLY A 98 1.36 -4.55 -19.35
C GLY A 98 -0.10 -4.56 -19.82
N LEU A 99 -1.04 -4.56 -18.87
CA LEU A 99 -2.48 -4.49 -19.12
C LEU A 99 -3.06 -3.21 -18.54
N VAL A 100 -4.27 -2.88 -18.98
CA VAL A 100 -5.21 -1.99 -18.27
C VAL A 100 -6.32 -2.83 -17.67
N ASP A 101 -7.09 -2.26 -16.73
CA ASP A 101 -8.23 -2.97 -16.15
C ASP A 101 -9.19 -3.43 -17.24
N SER A 102 -9.58 -4.70 -17.20
CA SER A 102 -10.55 -5.25 -18.12
C SER A 102 -11.96 -4.71 -17.83
N PRO A 103 -12.90 -4.87 -18.76
CA PRO A 103 -14.32 -4.68 -18.47
C PRO A 103 -14.73 -5.48 -17.22
N LYS A 104 -15.54 -4.86 -16.39
CA LYS A 104 -16.04 -5.44 -15.14
C LYS A 104 -17.26 -6.30 -15.41
N VAL A 105 -17.24 -7.55 -14.95
CA VAL A 105 -18.31 -8.53 -15.11
C VAL A 105 -18.96 -8.83 -13.77
N ARG A 106 -20.28 -8.82 -13.70
CA ARG A 106 -21.03 -9.20 -12.50
C ARG A 106 -21.33 -10.71 -12.51
N THR A 107 -21.03 -11.37 -11.38
CA THR A 107 -21.29 -12.80 -11.21
C THR A 107 -21.52 -13.15 -9.74
N ARG A 108 -21.85 -14.41 -9.46
CA ARG A 108 -21.97 -14.99 -8.13
C ARG A 108 -21.05 -16.20 -7.98
N PRO A 109 -20.66 -16.62 -6.76
CA PRO A 109 -19.96 -17.87 -6.53
C PRO A 109 -20.68 -19.07 -7.16
N GLY A 110 -19.94 -20.14 -7.39
CA GLY A 110 -20.42 -21.35 -8.07
C GLY A 110 -20.40 -21.26 -9.62
N ARG A 111 -19.70 -20.28 -10.18
CA ARG A 111 -19.73 -20.04 -11.64
C ARG A 111 -18.33 -20.13 -12.26
N LEU A 112 -18.29 -20.78 -13.41
CA LEU A 112 -17.16 -20.69 -14.33
C LEU A 112 -17.25 -19.37 -15.08
N LEU A 113 -16.22 -18.52 -14.98
CA LEU A 113 -16.16 -17.19 -15.59
C LEU A 113 -14.84 -17.03 -16.35
N ASN A 114 -14.87 -17.09 -17.67
CA ASN A 114 -13.72 -16.76 -18.51
C ASN A 114 -13.66 -15.26 -18.74
N LEU A 115 -12.48 -14.67 -18.54
CA LEU A 115 -12.25 -13.24 -18.64
C LEU A 115 -11.32 -12.90 -19.79
N ARG A 116 -11.51 -11.71 -20.37
CA ARG A 116 -10.63 -11.16 -21.39
C ARG A 116 -9.86 -9.99 -20.85
N ALA A 117 -8.55 -10.13 -20.75
CA ALA A 117 -7.63 -9.06 -20.37
C ALA A 117 -7.48 -8.07 -21.53
N VAL A 118 -7.20 -6.81 -21.19
CA VAL A 118 -7.01 -5.72 -22.16
C VAL A 118 -5.55 -5.29 -22.10
N VAL A 119 -4.83 -5.49 -23.20
CA VAL A 119 -3.44 -5.05 -23.33
C VAL A 119 -3.41 -3.52 -23.26
N ALA A 120 -2.46 -2.97 -22.52
CA ALA A 120 -2.29 -1.53 -22.42
C ALA A 120 -1.95 -0.95 -23.81
N PRO A 121 -2.61 0.12 -24.26
CA PRO A 121 -2.36 0.69 -25.58
C PRO A 121 -0.96 1.24 -25.75
N ASP A 122 -0.35 1.68 -24.65
CA ASP A 122 1.00 2.23 -24.61
C ASP A 122 1.66 2.06 -23.24
N ALA A 123 2.92 2.46 -23.14
CA ALA A 123 3.70 2.35 -21.91
C ALA A 123 3.17 3.24 -20.78
N ALA A 124 2.57 4.39 -21.11
CA ALA A 124 2.03 5.31 -20.11
C ALA A 124 0.77 4.72 -19.44
N ALA A 125 -0.12 4.11 -20.22
CA ALA A 125 -1.27 3.40 -19.72
C ALA A 125 -0.87 2.20 -18.85
N ALA A 126 0.12 1.40 -19.28
CA ALA A 126 0.64 0.30 -18.51
C ALA A 126 1.24 0.76 -17.16
N ALA A 127 1.99 1.86 -17.17
CA ALA A 127 2.66 2.38 -16.00
C ALA A 127 1.69 2.88 -14.91
N GLN A 128 0.44 3.18 -15.23
CA GLN A 128 -0.57 3.57 -14.21
C GLN A 128 -0.80 2.47 -13.16
N TYR A 129 -0.50 1.22 -13.49
CA TYR A 129 -0.67 0.06 -12.62
C TYR A 129 0.63 -0.38 -11.93
N TYR A 130 1.72 0.36 -12.12
CA TYR A 130 2.99 0.04 -11.47
C TYR A 130 2.93 0.39 -9.97
N PRO A 131 3.63 -0.38 -9.12
CA PRO A 131 3.73 -0.08 -7.71
C PRO A 131 4.28 1.32 -7.43
N ALA A 132 3.87 1.90 -6.32
CA ALA A 132 4.28 3.25 -5.92
C ALA A 132 5.81 3.44 -5.94
N GLN A 133 6.58 2.42 -5.56
CA GLN A 133 8.05 2.45 -5.51
C GLN A 133 8.68 2.73 -6.88
N TYR A 134 8.07 2.26 -7.97
CA TYR A 134 8.58 2.53 -9.33
C TYR A 134 8.49 4.02 -9.69
N TRP A 135 7.40 4.67 -9.28
CA TRP A 135 7.22 6.11 -9.46
C TRP A 135 8.07 6.91 -8.50
N TYR A 136 8.21 6.44 -7.26
CA TYR A 136 9.05 7.08 -6.26
C TYR A 136 10.54 7.01 -6.62
N ALA A 137 11.00 5.93 -7.25
CA ALA A 137 12.37 5.82 -7.73
C ALA A 137 12.78 6.93 -8.74
N MET A 138 11.79 7.60 -9.34
CA MET A 138 12.05 8.74 -10.22
C MET A 138 12.37 10.03 -9.45
N LEU A 139 12.12 10.11 -8.15
CA LEU A 139 12.46 11.27 -7.33
C LEU A 139 13.97 11.44 -7.30
N GLN A 140 14.46 12.57 -7.79
CA GLN A 140 15.87 12.89 -7.75
C GLN A 140 16.27 13.45 -6.39
N MET A 141 17.33 12.90 -5.83
CA MET A 141 17.94 13.39 -4.59
C MET A 141 19.05 14.38 -4.91
N PRO A 142 19.39 15.31 -4.01
CA PRO A 142 20.60 16.13 -4.16
C PRO A 142 21.84 15.24 -4.32
N ALA A 143 22.77 15.67 -5.14
CA ALA A 143 23.99 14.92 -5.37
C ALA A 143 24.89 14.89 -4.11
N LYS A 144 25.75 13.88 -3.99
CA LYS A 144 26.63 13.72 -2.81
C LYS A 144 27.52 14.92 -2.53
N ASN A 145 27.97 15.61 -3.59
CA ASN A 145 28.83 16.80 -3.49
C ASN A 145 28.07 18.08 -3.10
N GLU A 146 26.74 18.03 -2.99
CA GLU A 146 25.93 19.14 -2.49
C GLU A 146 25.85 19.15 -0.94
N PHE A 147 26.43 18.15 -0.28
CA PHE A 147 26.48 18.05 1.18
C PHE A 147 27.88 18.40 1.73
N PRO A 148 27.96 18.99 2.93
CA PRO A 148 26.86 19.35 3.83
C PRO A 148 25.99 20.47 3.26
N GLY A 149 24.74 20.57 3.77
CA GLY A 149 23.86 21.67 3.39
C GLY A 149 24.40 23.05 3.78
N THR A 150 24.09 24.06 2.97
CA THR A 150 24.54 25.46 3.18
C THR A 150 23.40 26.40 3.56
N GLY A 151 22.20 25.86 3.82
CA GLY A 151 21.05 26.59 4.29
C GLY A 151 20.11 27.08 3.18
N PRO A 152 18.98 27.68 3.58
CA PRO A 152 17.92 28.11 2.66
C PRO A 152 18.40 29.14 1.61
N THR A 153 19.31 30.02 1.97
CA THR A 153 19.91 31.04 1.08
C THR A 153 21.09 30.51 0.24
N GLY A 154 21.59 29.32 0.59
CA GLY A 154 22.64 28.64 -0.15
C GLY A 154 22.06 27.61 -1.15
N ASN A 155 22.40 26.31 -0.95
CA ASN A 155 21.90 25.24 -1.83
C ASN A 155 20.49 24.75 -1.46
N GLY A 156 19.84 25.32 -0.48
CA GLY A 156 18.49 25.00 -0.05
C GLY A 156 18.40 23.75 0.85
N ILE A 157 19.52 23.13 1.19
CA ILE A 157 19.60 21.99 2.12
C ILE A 157 19.98 22.54 3.50
N MET A 158 19.29 22.11 4.55
CA MET A 158 19.59 22.58 5.90
C MET A 158 21.01 22.20 6.34
N PRO A 159 21.73 23.08 7.07
CA PRO A 159 23.12 22.83 7.50
C PRO A 159 23.27 21.64 8.45
N SER A 160 22.18 21.23 9.11
CA SER A 160 22.10 20.02 9.93
C SER A 160 22.26 18.74 9.11
N ILE A 161 21.92 18.75 7.84
CA ILE A 161 22.04 17.61 6.93
C ILE A 161 23.46 17.54 6.39
N LYS A 162 24.22 16.56 6.87
CA LYS A 162 25.64 16.39 6.56
C LYS A 162 25.93 15.48 5.39
N SER A 163 24.95 14.65 4.99
CA SER A 163 25.13 13.65 3.95
C SER A 163 23.86 13.36 3.18
N GLN A 164 24.01 12.82 1.98
CA GLN A 164 22.89 12.30 1.17
C GLN A 164 22.13 11.20 1.93
N GLY A 165 22.83 10.36 2.73
CA GLY A 165 22.19 9.33 3.56
C GLY A 165 21.19 9.92 4.54
N GLN A 166 21.59 10.94 5.31
CA GLN A 166 20.68 11.64 6.23
C GLN A 166 19.47 12.27 5.52
N TRP A 167 19.68 12.84 4.32
CA TRP A 167 18.56 13.32 3.51
C TRP A 167 17.59 12.20 3.15
N MET A 168 18.15 11.08 2.68
CA MET A 168 17.34 9.92 2.29
C MET A 168 16.59 9.32 3.46
N ASP A 169 17.20 9.26 4.64
CA ASP A 169 16.55 8.74 5.85
C ASP A 169 15.33 9.57 6.22
N LEU A 170 15.44 10.89 6.21
CA LEU A 170 14.31 11.79 6.47
C LEU A 170 13.18 11.68 5.45
N VAL A 171 13.50 11.43 4.18
CA VAL A 171 12.48 11.26 3.14
C VAL A 171 11.89 9.85 3.14
N LYS A 172 12.70 8.81 3.37
CA LYS A 172 12.33 7.41 3.21
C LYS A 172 11.87 6.72 4.50
N THR A 173 12.47 7.06 5.64
CA THR A 173 12.35 6.27 6.87
C THR A 173 11.68 7.05 7.97
N ASP A 174 12.26 8.20 8.36
CA ASP A 174 11.88 8.92 9.58
C ASP A 174 10.94 10.11 9.35
N GLY A 175 10.52 10.34 8.13
CA GLY A 175 9.69 11.51 7.80
C GLY A 175 8.52 11.16 6.90
N CYS A 176 8.60 11.57 5.64
CA CYS A 176 7.47 11.47 4.72
C CYS A 176 6.97 10.03 4.49
N TYR A 177 7.88 9.06 4.42
CA TYR A 177 7.55 7.69 4.07
C TYR A 177 6.87 6.91 5.20
N THR A 178 6.99 7.35 6.43
CA THR A 178 6.31 6.71 7.58
C THR A 178 4.79 6.75 7.44
N CYS A 179 4.24 7.81 6.81
CA CYS A 179 2.81 7.98 6.63
C CYS A 179 2.36 7.81 5.18
N HIS A 180 3.27 7.95 4.19
CA HIS A 180 2.92 7.98 2.77
C HIS A 180 3.72 7.01 1.94
N GLN A 181 3.04 6.28 1.05
CA GLN A 181 3.68 5.70 -0.13
C GLN A 181 3.85 6.81 -1.18
N LEU A 182 4.94 7.56 -1.12
CA LEU A 182 5.16 8.78 -1.91
C LEU A 182 4.91 8.63 -3.41
N GLY A 183 5.20 7.47 -3.98
CA GLY A 183 4.95 7.21 -5.40
C GLY A 183 3.52 6.84 -5.77
N ASN A 184 2.58 6.72 -4.82
CA ASN A 184 1.20 6.42 -5.16
C ASN A 184 0.54 7.59 -5.92
N LYS A 185 -0.54 7.31 -6.66
CA LYS A 185 -1.18 8.30 -7.53
C LYS A 185 -1.68 9.52 -6.75
N ALA A 186 -2.27 9.31 -5.58
CA ALA A 186 -2.79 10.40 -4.75
C ALA A 186 -1.67 11.33 -4.28
N THR A 187 -0.50 10.79 -3.93
CA THR A 187 0.63 11.60 -3.46
C THR A 187 1.39 12.28 -4.60
N ARG A 188 1.65 11.59 -5.73
CA ARG A 188 2.41 12.16 -6.86
C ARG A 188 1.61 13.09 -7.77
N THR A 189 0.28 13.19 -7.58
CA THR A 189 -0.58 14.08 -8.37
C THR A 189 -0.91 15.32 -7.55
N ILE A 190 -0.60 16.50 -8.08
CA ILE A 190 -1.02 17.76 -7.46
C ILE A 190 -2.51 17.98 -7.76
N PRO A 191 -3.39 18.10 -6.75
CA PRO A 191 -4.80 18.36 -6.98
C PRO A 191 -5.03 19.72 -7.69
N SER A 192 -5.86 19.71 -8.73
CA SER A 192 -6.17 20.93 -9.52
C SER A 192 -6.88 22.00 -8.70
N ASN A 193 -7.59 21.60 -7.65
CA ASN A 193 -8.34 22.50 -6.76
C ASN A 193 -7.52 22.98 -5.53
N LEU A 194 -6.19 22.82 -5.57
CA LEU A 194 -5.34 23.28 -4.46
C LEU A 194 -5.31 24.81 -4.33
N GLY A 195 -5.80 25.52 -5.34
CA GLY A 195 -5.88 26.98 -5.40
C GLY A 195 -4.66 27.63 -6.07
N ALA A 196 -4.80 28.89 -6.43
CA ALA A 196 -3.68 29.67 -6.91
C ALA A 196 -2.70 29.92 -5.76
N VAL A 197 -1.44 29.61 -5.99
CA VAL A 197 -0.38 29.84 -5.02
C VAL A 197 0.22 31.19 -5.30
N SER A 198 0.07 32.12 -4.35
CA SER A 198 0.87 33.33 -4.36
C SER A 198 2.30 33.01 -3.91
N SER A 199 3.27 33.17 -4.79
CA SER A 199 4.69 33.04 -4.45
C SER A 199 5.19 34.28 -3.70
N ALA A 200 4.44 34.75 -2.72
CA ALA A 200 4.72 35.99 -2.02
C ALA A 200 6.09 36.06 -1.32
N SER A 201 6.81 34.94 -1.20
CA SER A 201 8.07 34.90 -0.45
C SER A 201 9.34 34.83 -1.31
N GLY A 202 9.26 34.68 -2.64
CA GLY A 202 10.44 34.48 -3.48
C GLY A 202 11.28 33.22 -3.12
N GLN A 203 10.79 32.44 -2.15
CA GLN A 203 11.52 31.31 -1.57
C GLN A 203 11.60 30.09 -2.50
N PHE A 204 10.67 29.97 -3.45
CA PHE A 204 10.60 28.84 -4.36
C PHE A 204 11.01 29.22 -5.77
N LYS A 205 11.90 28.41 -6.37
CA LYS A 205 12.38 28.61 -7.72
C LYS A 205 11.38 28.27 -8.82
N SER A 206 10.32 27.49 -8.48
CA SER A 206 9.28 27.08 -9.42
C SER A 206 7.90 27.15 -8.79
N SER A 207 6.87 27.30 -9.65
CA SER A 207 5.47 27.23 -9.23
C SER A 207 5.12 25.86 -8.65
N SER A 208 5.73 24.78 -9.14
CA SER A 208 5.49 23.41 -8.65
C SER A 208 6.05 23.19 -7.24
N ALA A 209 7.19 23.80 -6.90
CA ALA A 209 7.68 23.81 -5.52
C ALA A 209 6.75 24.56 -4.58
N ALA A 210 6.17 25.69 -5.03
CA ALA A 210 5.18 26.43 -4.27
C ALA A 210 3.88 25.64 -4.09
N LEU A 211 3.43 24.91 -5.11
CA LEU A 211 2.28 24.01 -5.02
C LEU A 211 2.52 22.89 -4.03
N TRP A 212 3.73 22.32 -3.99
CA TRP A 212 4.10 21.32 -3.00
C TRP A 212 4.10 21.89 -1.59
N ASN A 213 4.63 23.09 -1.38
CA ASN A 213 4.55 23.76 -0.07
C ASN A 213 3.09 23.95 0.35
N ARG A 214 2.26 24.51 -0.54
CA ARG A 214 0.82 24.68 -0.30
C ARG A 214 0.11 23.38 0.05
N ARG A 215 0.48 22.27 -0.60
CA ARG A 215 -0.05 20.95 -0.33
C ARG A 215 0.35 20.44 1.06
N ILE A 216 1.62 20.60 1.42
CA ILE A 216 2.15 20.20 2.73
C ILE A 216 1.47 20.94 3.88
N GLU A 217 1.11 22.20 3.68
CA GLU A 217 0.34 23.00 4.62
C GLU A 217 -1.14 22.62 4.70
N SER A 218 -1.61 21.72 3.83
CA SER A 218 -3.01 21.29 3.76
C SER A 218 -3.26 20.04 4.61
N GLY A 219 -4.46 19.94 5.16
CA GLY A 219 -4.92 18.76 5.88
C GLY A 219 -4.44 18.68 7.32
N GLN A 220 -4.80 17.57 7.98
CA GLN A 220 -4.67 17.43 9.43
C GLN A 220 -3.20 17.29 9.89
N ALA A 221 -2.35 16.67 9.08
CA ALA A 221 -0.93 16.46 9.37
C ALA A 221 -0.02 17.60 8.87
N ALA A 222 -0.58 18.75 8.50
CA ALA A 222 0.17 19.88 7.94
C ALA A 222 1.35 20.31 8.81
N GLY A 223 1.14 20.42 10.12
CA GLY A 223 2.21 20.81 11.05
C GLY A 223 3.38 19.80 11.07
N ILE A 224 3.10 18.49 11.02
CA ILE A 224 4.14 17.45 10.97
C ILE A 224 4.88 17.51 9.63
N MET A 225 4.15 17.61 8.52
CA MET A 225 4.75 17.70 7.20
C MET A 225 5.61 18.94 7.03
N THR A 226 5.14 20.10 7.50
CA THR A 226 5.90 21.36 7.45
C THR A 226 7.16 21.29 8.30
N ARG A 227 7.09 20.68 9.49
CA ARG A 227 8.28 20.44 10.32
C ARG A 227 9.32 19.58 9.61
N ASN A 228 8.90 18.49 8.97
CA ASN A 228 9.81 17.62 8.24
C ASN A 228 10.47 18.33 7.03
N ILE A 229 9.72 19.17 6.33
CA ILE A 229 10.31 20.03 5.28
C ILE A 229 11.28 21.05 5.88
N GLY A 230 10.97 21.60 7.05
CA GLY A 230 11.88 22.49 7.79
C GLY A 230 13.22 21.82 8.14
N LEU A 231 13.22 20.52 8.45
CA LEU A 231 14.45 19.75 8.69
C LEU A 231 15.27 19.53 7.41
N LEU A 232 14.62 19.34 6.27
CA LEU A 232 15.25 19.11 4.98
C LEU A 232 15.71 20.42 4.29
N GLY A 233 14.89 21.46 4.41
CA GLY A 233 15.04 22.74 3.72
C GLY A 233 14.26 22.83 2.40
N PRO A 234 14.20 24.02 1.78
CA PRO A 234 13.42 24.28 0.57
C PRO A 234 13.84 23.46 -0.66
N ARG A 235 15.05 22.89 -0.65
CA ARG A 235 15.51 21.98 -1.71
C ARG A 235 14.59 20.75 -1.84
N ALA A 236 13.98 20.27 -0.75
CA ALA A 236 13.07 19.14 -0.80
C ALA A 236 11.83 19.47 -1.66
N LEU A 237 11.24 20.63 -1.47
CA LEU A 237 10.10 21.08 -2.26
C LEU A 237 10.44 21.23 -3.74
N GLN A 238 11.66 21.68 -4.04
CA GLN A 238 12.17 21.76 -5.41
C GLN A 238 12.27 20.36 -6.03
N ASN A 239 12.83 19.39 -5.31
CA ASN A 239 12.96 18.02 -5.78
C ASN A 239 11.58 17.38 -6.02
N PHE A 240 10.59 17.59 -5.14
CA PHE A 240 9.22 17.13 -5.34
C PHE A 240 8.55 17.82 -6.54
N GLY A 241 8.74 19.11 -6.72
CA GLY A 241 8.23 19.87 -7.86
C GLY A 241 8.80 19.32 -9.18
N ASP A 242 10.11 19.23 -9.29
CA ASP A 242 10.79 18.69 -10.47
C ASP A 242 10.36 17.24 -10.80
N TRP A 243 10.13 16.44 -9.76
CA TRP A 243 9.64 15.08 -9.92
C TRP A 243 8.24 15.03 -10.54
N THR A 244 7.29 15.77 -9.97
CA THR A 244 5.92 15.79 -10.48
C THR A 244 5.80 16.46 -11.83
N ASP A 245 6.63 17.46 -12.12
CA ASP A 245 6.72 18.11 -13.43
C ASP A 245 7.21 17.15 -14.51
N ARG A 246 8.21 16.33 -14.23
CA ARG A 246 8.68 15.31 -15.16
C ARG A 246 7.59 14.27 -15.44
N ILE A 247 6.87 13.82 -14.42
CA ILE A 247 5.75 12.91 -14.58
C ILE A 247 4.64 13.56 -15.43
N ALA A 248 4.29 14.81 -15.17
CA ALA A 248 3.29 15.54 -15.92
C ALA A 248 3.67 15.73 -17.40
N ARG A 249 4.96 15.84 -17.70
CA ARG A 249 5.50 15.88 -19.07
C ARG A 249 5.64 14.49 -19.71
N GLY A 250 5.14 13.42 -19.07
CA GLY A 250 5.11 12.08 -19.63
C GLY A 250 6.30 11.19 -19.27
N ALA A 251 7.16 11.60 -18.32
CA ALA A 251 8.21 10.73 -17.84
C ALA A 251 7.64 9.50 -17.14
N LEU A 252 8.20 8.33 -17.43
CA LEU A 252 7.77 7.04 -16.92
C LEU A 252 8.86 6.43 -16.02
N PRO A 253 8.48 5.49 -15.12
CA PRO A 253 9.42 4.72 -14.34
C PRO A 253 10.50 4.04 -15.19
N PHE A 254 11.73 4.01 -14.70
CA PHE A 254 12.90 3.49 -15.41
C PHE A 254 12.83 2.00 -15.71
N ALA A 255 12.10 1.25 -14.88
CA ALA A 255 11.93 -0.19 -15.01
C ALA A 255 10.45 -0.58 -15.10
N LYS A 256 10.21 -1.73 -15.73
CA LYS A 256 8.88 -2.36 -15.76
C LYS A 256 8.83 -3.44 -14.69
N PRO A 257 7.79 -3.49 -13.84
CA PRO A 257 7.65 -4.58 -12.88
C PRO A 257 7.43 -5.91 -13.62
N ARG A 258 7.98 -6.97 -13.06
CA ARG A 258 7.73 -8.33 -13.56
C ARG A 258 6.39 -8.83 -13.04
N ARG A 259 5.67 -9.58 -13.86
CA ARG A 259 4.49 -10.31 -13.41
C ARG A 259 4.89 -11.38 -12.40
N PRO A 260 4.05 -11.71 -11.42
CA PRO A 260 4.28 -12.81 -10.48
C PRO A 260 4.62 -14.12 -11.20
N GLN A 261 5.57 -14.87 -10.68
CA GLN A 261 6.06 -16.14 -11.25
C GLN A 261 6.17 -17.23 -10.19
N GLY A 262 6.03 -18.48 -10.59
CA GLY A 262 6.20 -19.62 -9.70
C GLY A 262 5.35 -19.51 -8.44
N ILE A 263 5.96 -19.65 -7.27
CA ILE A 263 5.29 -19.61 -5.97
C ILE A 263 4.59 -18.27 -5.67
N GLU A 264 5.03 -17.17 -6.28
CA GLU A 264 4.39 -15.85 -6.12
C GLU A 264 2.94 -15.84 -6.62
N ARG A 265 2.56 -16.81 -7.44
CA ARG A 265 1.19 -16.96 -7.94
C ARG A 265 0.26 -17.67 -6.96
N ASN A 266 0.80 -18.29 -5.92
CA ASN A 266 0.03 -19.00 -4.89
C ASN A 266 -0.44 -18.07 -3.77
N VAL A 267 -0.73 -16.82 -4.10
CA VAL A 267 -1.16 -15.80 -3.14
C VAL A 267 -2.64 -15.53 -3.31
N VAL A 268 -3.37 -15.58 -2.20
CA VAL A 268 -4.76 -15.11 -2.10
C VAL A 268 -4.77 -13.92 -1.15
N ILE A 269 -5.21 -12.77 -1.64
CA ILE A 269 -5.32 -11.53 -0.86
C ILE A 269 -6.80 -11.30 -0.57
N THR A 270 -7.12 -11.00 0.69
CA THR A 270 -8.45 -10.54 1.09
C THR A 270 -8.33 -9.15 1.69
N GLU A 271 -9.17 -8.22 1.24
CA GLU A 271 -9.20 -6.84 1.70
C GLU A 271 -10.59 -6.47 2.18
N TRP A 272 -10.66 -5.72 3.27
CA TRP A 272 -11.88 -5.13 3.81
C TRP A 272 -11.72 -3.63 3.95
N ASP A 273 -12.78 -2.90 3.69
CA ASP A 273 -12.86 -1.47 3.97
C ASP A 273 -13.63 -1.30 5.29
N TRP A 274 -12.93 -1.23 6.42
CA TRP A 274 -13.48 -1.44 7.75
C TRP A 274 -13.28 -0.27 8.74
N ALA A 275 -12.83 0.87 8.23
CA ALA A 275 -12.73 2.11 8.97
C ALA A 275 -13.53 3.23 8.28
N THR A 276 -13.47 4.45 8.78
CA THR A 276 -14.08 5.61 8.14
C THR A 276 -13.08 6.32 7.21
N ALA A 277 -13.57 7.14 6.28
CA ALA A 277 -12.73 7.89 5.35
C ALA A 277 -11.77 8.87 6.04
N SER A 278 -12.03 9.26 7.28
CA SER A 278 -11.19 10.13 8.09
C SER A 278 -10.31 9.39 9.09
N THR A 279 -10.47 8.08 9.24
CA THR A 279 -9.69 7.29 10.18
C THR A 279 -8.31 7.01 9.62
N TYR A 280 -7.27 7.34 10.37
CA TYR A 280 -5.90 6.95 10.12
C TYR A 280 -5.57 5.74 10.98
N LEU A 281 -5.44 4.56 10.37
CA LEU A 281 -4.99 3.35 11.04
C LEU A 281 -3.48 3.29 10.97
N HIS A 282 -2.83 3.49 12.11
CA HIS A 282 -1.39 3.46 12.22
C HIS A 282 -0.87 2.04 12.44
N ASP A 283 -1.47 1.34 13.38
CA ASP A 283 -1.10 -0.03 13.77
C ASP A 283 -2.31 -0.96 13.71
N GLU A 284 -2.05 -2.23 13.45
CA GLU A 284 -3.07 -3.27 13.42
C GLU A 284 -2.53 -4.54 14.07
N ILE A 285 -3.40 -5.30 14.74
CA ILE A 285 -3.04 -6.59 15.30
C ILE A 285 -4.12 -7.63 15.05
N SER A 286 -3.70 -8.83 14.68
CA SER A 286 -4.57 -10.00 14.52
C SER A 286 -4.15 -11.17 15.42
N THR A 287 -2.87 -11.25 15.82
CA THR A 287 -2.33 -12.34 16.62
C THR A 287 -1.04 -11.92 17.33
N ASP A 288 -0.49 -12.75 18.20
CA ASP A 288 0.83 -12.56 18.80
C ASP A 288 1.89 -13.32 17.99
N LYS A 289 2.96 -12.63 17.61
CA LYS A 289 4.11 -13.22 16.92
C LYS A 289 4.73 -14.41 17.67
N ARG A 290 4.74 -14.37 19.00
CA ARG A 290 5.31 -15.43 19.85
C ARG A 290 4.37 -16.62 19.99
N ASN A 291 3.06 -16.41 19.87
CA ASN A 291 2.05 -17.43 19.91
C ASN A 291 1.02 -17.20 18.79
N PRO A 292 1.27 -17.64 17.56
CA PRO A 292 0.38 -17.39 16.43
C PRO A 292 -0.98 -18.11 16.50
N ARG A 293 -1.19 -18.94 17.52
CA ARG A 293 -2.51 -19.56 17.81
C ARG A 293 -3.41 -18.62 18.62
N LEU A 294 -2.83 -17.64 19.30
CA LEU A 294 -3.58 -16.66 20.06
C LEU A 294 -4.40 -15.80 19.10
N ASN A 295 -5.69 -15.73 19.32
CA ASN A 295 -6.64 -15.05 18.44
C ASN A 295 -6.60 -15.52 16.97
N ALA A 296 -6.11 -16.72 16.70
CA ALA A 296 -6.10 -17.29 15.36
C ALA A 296 -7.52 -17.29 14.76
N TYR A 297 -7.67 -16.73 13.57
CA TYR A 297 -8.99 -16.53 12.90
C TYR A 297 -9.97 -15.64 13.69
N GLY A 298 -9.47 -14.90 14.67
CA GLY A 298 -10.26 -13.97 15.46
C GLY A 298 -10.38 -12.58 14.81
N LYS A 299 -10.81 -11.63 15.61
CA LYS A 299 -10.96 -10.24 15.16
C LYS A 299 -9.63 -9.55 14.95
N ILE A 300 -9.61 -8.57 14.05
CA ILE A 300 -8.48 -7.67 13.83
C ILE A 300 -8.80 -6.32 14.48
N TYR A 301 -7.84 -5.79 15.21
CA TYR A 301 -7.98 -4.53 15.95
C TYR A 301 -7.05 -3.49 15.37
N GLY A 302 -7.56 -2.29 15.09
CA GLY A 302 -6.78 -1.17 14.58
C GLY A 302 -6.53 -0.11 15.63
N SER A 303 -5.41 0.57 15.52
CA SER A 303 -5.08 1.74 16.33
C SER A 303 -5.27 3.01 15.51
N PRO A 304 -6.31 3.81 15.83
CA PRO A 304 -6.67 4.97 15.02
C PRO A 304 -5.81 6.20 15.31
N GLU A 305 -4.83 6.08 16.17
CA GLU A 305 -3.87 7.12 16.58
C GLU A 305 -4.54 8.49 16.76
N GLU A 306 -4.13 9.44 15.98
CA GLU A 306 -4.51 10.86 16.08
C GLU A 306 -5.94 11.14 15.60
N SER A 307 -6.52 10.21 14.83
CA SER A 307 -7.75 10.48 14.10
C SER A 307 -9.01 10.41 14.95
N THR A 308 -9.14 9.39 15.80
CA THR A 308 -10.37 9.19 16.60
C THR A 308 -10.12 8.34 17.84
N ASP A 309 -11.01 8.47 18.84
CA ASP A 309 -11.01 7.60 20.02
C ASP A 309 -11.81 6.32 19.80
N TYR A 310 -12.32 6.07 18.61
CA TYR A 310 -13.07 4.87 18.26
C TYR A 310 -12.15 3.84 17.62
N VAL A 311 -11.77 2.82 18.38
CA VAL A 311 -10.96 1.67 17.95
C VAL A 311 -11.76 0.84 16.96
N PRO A 312 -11.37 0.75 15.70
CA PRO A 312 -12.07 -0.10 14.74
C PRO A 312 -11.69 -1.56 14.94
N ILE A 313 -12.67 -2.44 14.79
CA ILE A 313 -12.55 -3.88 14.98
C ILE A 313 -13.20 -4.58 13.80
N LEU A 314 -12.40 -5.32 13.02
CA LEU A 314 -12.87 -6.15 11.92
C LEU A 314 -13.09 -7.59 12.39
N ASP A 315 -14.26 -8.15 12.08
CA ASP A 315 -14.52 -9.59 12.18
C ASP A 315 -14.42 -10.21 10.77
N PRO A 316 -13.31 -10.85 10.42
CA PRO A 316 -13.11 -11.39 9.08
C PRO A 316 -14.00 -12.60 8.77
N LYS A 317 -14.55 -13.29 9.80
CA LYS A 317 -15.48 -14.40 9.60
C LYS A 317 -16.88 -13.94 9.24
N ARG A 318 -17.29 -12.79 9.78
CA ARG A 318 -18.61 -12.20 9.54
C ARG A 318 -18.58 -11.09 8.49
N ASN A 319 -17.40 -10.66 8.06
CA ASN A 319 -17.22 -9.51 7.20
C ASN A 319 -17.90 -8.25 7.75
N THR A 320 -17.74 -8.03 9.06
CA THR A 320 -18.33 -6.88 9.77
C THR A 320 -17.26 -6.05 10.43
N ALA A 321 -17.49 -4.74 10.48
CA ALA A 321 -16.68 -3.82 11.27
C ALA A 321 -17.52 -3.24 12.41
N THR A 322 -16.91 -3.12 13.58
CA THR A 322 -17.49 -2.48 14.77
C THR A 322 -16.47 -1.51 15.36
N PHE A 323 -16.93 -0.67 16.28
CA PHE A 323 -16.07 0.33 16.92
C PHE A 323 -16.27 0.28 18.43
N VAL A 324 -15.17 0.42 19.18
CA VAL A 324 -15.21 0.56 20.63
C VAL A 324 -14.58 1.91 20.98
N LYS A 325 -15.31 2.74 21.72
CA LYS A 325 -14.80 4.01 22.18
C LYS A 325 -13.80 3.78 23.32
N ALA A 326 -12.58 4.28 23.15
CA ALA A 326 -11.59 4.34 24.20
C ALA A 326 -12.01 5.37 25.26
N GLN A 327 -11.73 5.05 26.53
CA GLN A 327 -12.03 5.96 27.62
C GLN A 327 -10.96 7.04 27.74
N VAL A 328 -11.40 8.28 27.81
CA VAL A 328 -10.58 9.42 28.19
C VAL A 328 -10.76 9.63 29.69
N LEU A 329 -9.70 9.47 30.48
CA LEU A 329 -9.78 9.56 31.92
C LEU A 329 -10.05 11.01 32.39
N ASP A 330 -9.35 11.97 31.77
CA ASP A 330 -9.55 13.39 32.01
C ASP A 330 -10.17 14.04 30.77
N PRO A 331 -11.42 14.55 30.87
CA PRO A 331 -12.11 15.21 29.76
C PRO A 331 -11.36 16.43 29.19
N ASN A 332 -10.48 17.04 29.97
CA ASN A 332 -9.65 18.16 29.54
C ASN A 332 -8.41 17.74 28.75
N THR A 333 -8.17 16.43 28.59
CA THR A 333 -7.10 15.96 27.73
C THR A 333 -7.27 16.55 26.33
N PRO A 334 -6.30 17.35 25.84
CA PRO A 334 -6.43 17.92 24.53
C PRO A 334 -6.44 16.82 23.46
N SER A 335 -7.17 17.06 22.40
CA SER A 335 -7.06 16.18 21.24
C SER A 335 -5.66 16.24 20.63
N PHE A 336 -5.36 15.29 19.75
CA PHE A 336 -4.09 15.30 19.02
C PHE A 336 -3.80 16.70 18.45
N GLY A 337 -2.59 17.12 18.68
CA GLY A 337 -2.16 18.44 18.23
C GLY A 337 -2.48 19.58 19.18
N GLY A 338 -3.01 19.37 20.39
CA GLY A 338 -3.40 20.37 21.42
C GLY A 338 -2.73 21.74 21.44
N THR A 339 -2.06 22.06 20.34
CA THR A 339 -1.35 23.30 20.00
C THR A 339 -1.69 23.73 18.57
N SER A 340 -0.84 24.51 17.93
CA SER A 340 -0.96 24.97 16.53
C SER A 340 -1.11 23.83 15.46
N LEU A 341 -0.89 22.57 15.85
CA LEU A 341 -1.01 21.42 14.94
C LEU A 341 -2.45 20.91 14.77
N GLU A 342 -3.40 21.42 15.55
CA GLU A 342 -4.78 20.91 15.58
C GLU A 342 -5.61 21.23 14.33
N LYS A 343 -5.21 22.21 13.56
CA LYS A 343 -5.94 22.66 12.39
C LYS A 343 -5.08 22.58 11.16
N PRO A 344 -5.67 22.34 9.99
CA PRO A 344 -4.97 22.56 8.74
C PRO A 344 -4.38 23.97 8.73
N MET A 345 -3.12 24.12 8.33
CA MET A 345 -2.51 25.44 8.15
C MET A 345 -3.14 26.17 6.96
N GLN A 346 -3.58 25.38 5.97
CA GLN A 346 -4.26 25.80 4.76
C GLN A 346 -5.42 24.84 4.45
N PRO A 347 -6.46 25.28 3.73
CA PRO A 347 -7.59 24.41 3.39
C PRO A 347 -7.15 23.16 2.62
N SER A 348 -7.64 22.00 3.05
CA SER A 348 -7.49 20.76 2.29
C SER A 348 -8.34 20.80 1.01
N PRO A 349 -7.90 20.22 -0.11
CA PRO A 349 -8.72 20.06 -1.31
C PRO A 349 -10.02 19.26 -1.09
N TYR A 350 -10.07 18.45 -0.03
CA TYR A 350 -11.17 17.51 0.24
C TYR A 350 -12.05 17.92 1.42
N TRP A 351 -11.45 18.52 2.45
CA TRP A 351 -12.08 18.80 3.75
C TRP A 351 -12.12 20.31 4.08
N GLY A 352 -11.54 21.17 3.24
CA GLY A 352 -11.39 22.58 3.55
C GLY A 352 -10.57 22.79 4.83
N MET A 353 -11.03 23.66 5.69
CA MET A 353 -10.46 23.92 7.02
C MET A 353 -11.07 23.02 8.11
N GLN A 354 -11.93 22.08 7.73
CA GLN A 354 -12.57 21.21 8.71
C GLN A 354 -11.52 20.35 9.43
N ARG A 355 -11.58 20.35 10.74
CA ARG A 355 -10.85 19.43 11.58
C ARG A 355 -11.56 18.07 11.55
N ILE A 356 -10.88 17.07 11.04
CA ILE A 356 -11.41 15.68 10.94
C ILE A 356 -10.74 14.72 11.92
N TRP A 357 -9.59 15.10 12.52
CA TRP A 357 -8.91 14.32 13.53
C TRP A 357 -9.11 14.95 14.91
N SER A 358 -9.55 14.13 15.86
CA SER A 358 -10.00 14.61 17.17
C SER A 358 -9.67 13.68 18.33
N SER A 359 -8.77 12.71 18.13
CA SER A 359 -8.42 11.76 19.18
C SER A 359 -7.81 12.45 20.41
N GLN A 360 -8.39 12.18 21.57
CA GLN A 360 -7.83 12.57 22.87
C GLN A 360 -6.89 11.50 23.42
N THR A 361 -7.12 10.23 23.03
CA THR A 361 -6.37 9.07 23.53
C THR A 361 -5.13 8.73 22.74
N THR A 362 -5.08 9.06 21.47
CA THR A 362 -3.92 8.79 20.58
C THR A 362 -3.43 7.35 20.74
N ILE A 363 -4.28 6.39 20.43
CA ILE A 363 -4.04 4.97 20.66
C ILE A 363 -3.00 4.42 19.70
N HIS A 364 -2.04 3.69 20.27
CA HIS A 364 -0.94 3.03 19.55
C HIS A 364 -0.65 1.63 20.09
N ASN A 365 0.22 0.92 19.35
CA ASN A 365 0.93 -0.29 19.76
C ASN A 365 0.01 -1.34 20.37
N PRO A 366 -0.94 -1.89 19.61
CA PRO A 366 -1.81 -2.95 20.10
C PRO A 366 -1.00 -4.23 20.34
N MET A 367 -1.24 -4.88 21.47
CA MET A 367 -0.59 -6.14 21.85
C MET A 367 -1.58 -7.09 22.49
N PHE A 368 -1.41 -8.40 22.26
CA PHE A 368 -2.10 -9.42 23.03
C PHE A 368 -1.23 -9.90 24.18
N ASP A 369 -1.85 -10.12 25.34
CA ASP A 369 -1.26 -10.93 26.39
C ASP A 369 -1.59 -12.42 26.23
N GLU A 370 -1.02 -13.26 27.08
CA GLU A 370 -1.21 -14.71 27.06
C GLU A 370 -2.65 -15.15 27.27
N GLN A 371 -3.48 -14.32 27.88
CA GLN A 371 -4.91 -14.56 28.11
C GLN A 371 -5.78 -14.04 26.96
N GLY A 372 -5.18 -13.52 25.90
CA GLY A 372 -5.92 -12.98 24.74
C GLY A 372 -6.55 -11.60 24.98
N ARG A 373 -6.10 -10.87 26.02
CA ARG A 373 -6.55 -9.51 26.25
C ARG A 373 -5.75 -8.57 25.37
N LEU A 374 -6.43 -7.60 24.76
CA LEU A 374 -5.80 -6.56 23.96
C LEU A 374 -5.34 -5.41 24.84
N TRP A 375 -4.06 -5.12 24.80
CA TRP A 375 -3.43 -3.95 25.42
C TRP A 375 -3.15 -2.90 24.36
N LEU A 376 -3.42 -1.64 24.70
CA LEU A 376 -3.22 -0.48 23.84
C LEU A 376 -2.50 0.59 24.66
N THR A 377 -1.49 1.23 24.08
CA THR A 377 -0.95 2.46 24.68
C THR A 377 -1.89 3.60 24.36
N ALA A 378 -2.13 4.46 25.33
CA ALA A 378 -3.02 5.60 25.16
C ALA A 378 -2.57 6.79 26.04
N ARG A 379 -2.80 7.98 25.54
CA ARG A 379 -2.76 9.20 26.34
C ARG A 379 -4.09 9.30 27.09
N ILE A 380 -4.04 9.47 28.39
CA ILE A 380 -5.25 9.47 29.22
C ILE A 380 -5.49 10.78 29.98
N ARG A 381 -4.56 11.74 29.86
CA ARG A 381 -4.62 13.05 30.54
C ARG A 381 -3.82 14.10 29.76
N PRO A 382 -3.97 15.39 30.11
CA PRO A 382 -3.12 16.46 29.57
C PRO A 382 -1.62 16.19 29.75
N ALA A 383 -0.78 16.85 28.94
CA ALA A 383 0.67 16.76 29.04
C ALA A 383 1.24 17.28 30.36
N GLU A 384 0.52 18.16 31.02
CA GLU A 384 0.91 18.70 32.32
C GLU A 384 0.91 17.63 33.41
N ASN A 385 2.04 17.43 34.05
CA ASN A 385 2.15 16.47 35.11
C ASN A 385 1.37 16.91 36.34
N PRO A 386 0.59 16.01 36.99
CA PRO A 386 0.02 16.29 38.32
C PRO A 386 1.09 16.66 39.31
N ALA A 387 0.74 17.42 40.35
CA ALA A 387 1.69 17.90 41.35
C ALA A 387 2.53 16.77 41.97
N PHE A 388 1.92 15.60 42.21
CA PHE A 388 2.61 14.43 42.77
C PHE A 388 3.60 13.75 41.80
N CYS A 389 3.56 14.08 40.49
CA CYS A 389 4.47 13.56 39.49
C CYS A 389 5.56 14.57 39.08
N LYS A 390 5.56 15.77 39.65
CA LYS A 390 6.59 16.77 39.36
C LYS A 390 7.91 16.44 40.02
N ASP A 391 8.99 16.90 39.41
CA ASP A 391 10.33 16.72 39.96
C ASP A 391 10.40 17.25 41.39
N GLY A 392 11.03 16.49 42.27
CA GLY A 392 11.13 16.82 43.69
C GLY A 392 9.85 16.60 44.51
N SER A 393 8.72 16.19 43.89
CA SER A 393 7.47 15.90 44.61
C SER A 393 7.54 14.64 45.46
N ILE A 394 8.40 13.69 45.09
CA ILE A 394 8.71 12.46 45.83
C ILE A 394 10.22 12.19 45.77
N PRO A 395 10.82 11.57 46.80
CA PRO A 395 12.27 11.31 46.83
C PRO A 395 12.76 10.49 45.61
N ALA A 396 11.99 9.57 45.12
CA ALA A 396 12.36 8.76 43.98
C ALA A 396 12.46 9.56 42.66
N SER A 397 11.79 10.70 42.53
CA SER A 397 11.89 11.58 41.36
C SER A 397 13.27 12.25 41.25
N GLN A 398 14.04 12.27 42.32
CA GLN A 398 15.41 12.78 42.31
C GLN A 398 16.40 11.81 41.67
N VAL A 399 16.08 10.51 41.64
CA VAL A 399 16.94 9.46 41.05
C VAL A 399 16.73 9.37 39.54
N VAL A 400 15.51 9.57 39.10
CA VAL A 400 15.16 9.64 37.67
C VAL A 400 14.39 10.95 37.46
N PRO A 401 15.06 12.01 37.05
CA PRO A 401 14.41 13.30 36.82
C PRO A 401 13.24 13.14 35.87
N LEU A 402 12.05 13.49 36.33
CA LEU A 402 10.89 13.60 35.44
C LEU A 402 11.14 14.80 34.54
N GLN A 403 11.21 14.55 33.24
CA GLN A 403 11.28 15.65 32.29
C GLN A 403 10.04 16.52 32.46
N THR A 404 10.24 17.73 32.84
CA THR A 404 9.21 18.76 32.75
C THR A 404 9.12 19.15 31.29
N SER A 405 8.08 18.70 30.61
CA SER A 405 7.71 19.19 29.29
C SER A 405 7.08 20.56 29.35
#